data_ed3cec602ba55e6026d2e222175ae8df
#
_entry.id   ed3cec602ba55e6026d2e222175ae8df
#
_cell.length_a   1.000
_cell.length_b   1.000
_cell.length_c   1.000
_cell.angle_alpha   90.00
_cell.angle_beta   90.00
_cell.angle_gamma   90.00
#
_symmetry.space_group_name_H-M   'P 1'
#
loop_
_entity.id
_entity.type
_entity.pdbx_description
1 polymer ?
#
loop_
_entity_poly.entity_id
_entity_poly.type
_entity_poly.pdbx_seq_one_letter_code
_entity_poly.pdbx_strand_id
1 'polypeptide(L)'
;MKKQALYTPDTPIKASAQAAGFLREDLRSLDHEESWILLLNGANLPLAKKMITVGTIKSTQIDHRRIIKEALMTNATSIILFHNHPSGNPAPSVSDINETNKLRKACDIFDISLLDHIIVTDKSYYSFADETQNKF
;
A
#
# COMPACT_ATOMS: atom_id res chain seq x y z
N MET A 1 -3.81 -14.79 16.48
CA MET A 1 -4.38 -14.19 17.12
C MET A 1 -4.24 -12.83 17.26
N LYS A 2 -3.30 -12.30 17.57
CA LYS A 2 -3.12 -10.98 17.71
C LYS A 2 -3.20 -10.24 16.49
N LYS A 3 -2.93 -10.76 15.33
CA LYS A 3 -2.99 -10.06 14.12
C LYS A 3 -4.31 -9.54 13.80
N GLN A 4 -5.32 -10.19 14.30
CA GLN A 4 -6.65 -9.77 14.01
C GLN A 4 -6.98 -8.43 14.59
N ALA A 5 -6.26 -8.01 15.62
CA ALA A 5 -6.50 -6.71 16.21
C ALA A 5 -6.14 -5.57 15.26
N LEU A 6 -5.29 -5.84 14.27
CA LEU A 6 -4.87 -4.82 13.32
C LEU A 6 -5.72 -4.77 12.07
N TYR A 7 -6.57 -5.75 11.85
CA TYR A 7 -7.42 -5.79 10.68
C TYR A 7 -8.88 -5.73 11.09
N THR A 8 -9.52 -4.63 10.78
CA THR A 8 -10.91 -4.43 11.13
C THR A 8 -11.70 -4.07 9.88
N PRO A 9 -12.20 -5.09 9.16
CA PRO A 9 -12.86 -4.84 7.86
C PRO A 9 -14.12 -4.01 7.96
N ASP A 10 -14.66 -3.87 9.17
CA ASP A 10 -15.88 -3.09 9.36
C ASP A 10 -15.60 -1.61 9.63
N THR A 11 -14.32 -1.22 9.70
CA THR A 11 -13.96 0.15 10.03
C THR A 11 -13.40 0.86 8.81
N PRO A 12 -14.00 1.98 8.39
CA PRO A 12 -13.47 2.72 7.24
C PRO A 12 -12.06 3.26 7.50
N ILE A 13 -11.26 3.28 6.47
CA ILE A 13 -9.93 3.88 6.52
C ILE A 13 -10.08 5.39 6.38
N LYS A 14 -9.62 6.14 7.37
CA LYS A 14 -9.74 7.59 7.37
C LYS A 14 -8.40 8.33 7.46
N ALA A 15 -7.32 7.62 7.73
CA ALA A 15 -6.01 8.24 7.90
C ALA A 15 -4.89 7.29 7.51
N SER A 16 -3.74 7.85 7.13
CA SER A 16 -2.59 7.06 6.72
C SER A 16 -2.07 6.15 7.83
N ALA A 17 -2.12 6.62 9.08
CA ALA A 17 -1.67 5.79 10.21
C ALA A 17 -2.50 4.53 10.33
N GLN A 18 -3.80 4.64 10.14
CA GLN A 18 -4.70 3.51 10.19
C GLN A 18 -4.38 2.53 9.04
N ALA A 19 -4.20 3.08 7.83
CA ALA A 19 -3.86 2.27 6.67
C ALA A 19 -2.51 1.56 6.86
N ALA A 20 -1.50 2.28 7.37
CA ALA A 20 -0.17 1.70 7.59
C ALA A 20 -0.25 0.51 8.55
N GLY A 21 -1.12 0.57 9.53
CA GLY A 21 -1.31 -0.52 10.50
C GLY A 21 -1.76 -1.82 9.86
N PHE A 22 -2.49 -1.76 8.74
CA PHE A 22 -2.97 -2.97 8.08
C PHE A 22 -1.83 -3.84 7.52
N LEU A 23 -0.73 -3.22 7.09
CA LEU A 23 0.36 -3.93 6.44
C LEU A 23 1.64 -3.97 7.27
N ARG A 24 1.65 -3.36 8.43
CA ARG A 24 2.88 -3.30 9.22
C ARG A 24 3.44 -4.68 9.53
N GLU A 25 2.60 -5.59 10.02
CA GLU A 25 3.07 -6.92 10.40
C GLU A 25 3.52 -7.75 9.20
N ASP A 26 2.91 -7.53 8.05
CA ASP A 26 3.28 -8.25 6.85
C ASP A 26 4.63 -7.79 6.30
N LEU A 27 5.00 -6.53 6.50
CA LEU A 27 6.14 -5.92 5.82
C LEU A 27 7.32 -5.57 6.70
N ARG A 28 7.12 -5.38 8.01
CA ARG A 28 8.11 -4.75 8.87
C ARG A 28 9.42 -5.48 9.00
N SER A 29 9.42 -6.79 8.88
CA SER A 29 10.61 -7.60 9.15
C SER A 29 11.16 -8.33 7.94
N LEU A 30 10.68 -7.99 6.75
CA LEU A 30 11.16 -8.62 5.53
C LEU A 30 12.57 -8.13 5.19
N ASP A 31 13.40 -9.04 4.66
CA ASP A 31 14.73 -8.70 4.20
C ASP A 31 14.81 -8.42 2.70
N HIS A 32 13.67 -8.34 2.06
CA HIS A 32 13.53 -8.04 0.64
C HIS A 32 12.30 -7.15 0.45
N GLU A 33 12.18 -6.49 -0.71
CA GLU A 33 11.04 -5.65 -1.00
C GLU A 33 9.86 -6.47 -1.53
N GLU A 34 8.67 -6.12 -1.08
CA GLU A 34 7.42 -6.63 -1.63
C GLU A 34 6.49 -5.46 -1.86
N SER A 35 5.62 -5.58 -2.85
CA SER A 35 4.53 -4.62 -3.00
C SER A 35 3.21 -5.30 -2.73
N TRP A 36 2.33 -4.58 -2.06
CA TRP A 36 1.02 -5.05 -1.65
C TRP A 36 -0.01 -3.99 -1.95
N ILE A 37 -1.27 -4.39 -2.03
CA ILE A 37 -2.38 -3.44 -2.13
C ILE A 37 -3.42 -3.75 -1.07
N LEU A 38 -4.10 -2.69 -0.64
CA LEU A 38 -5.32 -2.77 0.14
C LEU A 38 -6.44 -2.29 -0.77
N LEU A 39 -7.46 -3.13 -0.94
CA LEU A 39 -8.60 -2.84 -1.80
C LEU A 39 -9.77 -2.39 -0.94
N LEU A 40 -10.43 -1.31 -1.35
CA LEU A 40 -11.48 -0.67 -0.55
C LEU A 40 -12.73 -0.45 -1.38
N ASN A 41 -13.89 -0.48 -0.72
CA ASN A 41 -15.15 -0.14 -1.38
C ASN A 41 -15.43 1.37 -1.31
N GLY A 42 -16.60 1.80 -1.81
CA GLY A 42 -16.96 3.21 -1.86
C GLY A 42 -17.09 3.89 -0.51
N ALA A 43 -17.25 3.13 0.57
CA ALA A 43 -17.30 3.66 1.92
C ALA A 43 -15.92 3.60 2.60
N ASN A 44 -14.87 3.31 1.84
CA ASN A 44 -13.50 3.13 2.32
C ASN A 44 -13.35 1.98 3.32
N LEU A 45 -14.21 0.97 3.20
CA LEU A 45 -14.06 -0.24 4.00
C LEU A 45 -13.11 -1.20 3.29
N PRO A 46 -12.18 -1.82 4.02
CA PRO A 46 -11.27 -2.80 3.43
C PRO A 46 -12.01 -4.01 2.91
N LEU A 47 -11.71 -4.40 1.69
CA LEU A 47 -12.26 -5.61 1.07
C LEU A 47 -11.26 -6.75 1.12
N ALA A 48 -9.99 -6.45 0.85
CA ALA A 48 -8.92 -7.45 0.84
C ALA A 48 -7.57 -6.77 0.83
N LYS A 49 -6.56 -7.45 1.34
CA LYS A 49 -5.17 -7.06 1.13
C LYS A 49 -4.49 -8.17 0.36
N LYS A 50 -3.66 -7.80 -0.62
CA LYS A 50 -3.04 -8.76 -1.52
C LYS A 50 -1.59 -8.41 -1.79
N MET A 51 -0.72 -9.42 -1.74
CA MET A 51 0.66 -9.26 -2.18
C MET A 51 0.68 -9.26 -3.71
N ILE A 52 1.35 -8.30 -4.29
CA ILE A 52 1.40 -8.14 -5.74
C ILE A 52 2.72 -8.63 -6.33
N THR A 53 3.85 -8.14 -5.80
CA THR A 53 5.15 -8.55 -6.32
C THR A 53 6.14 -8.78 -5.19
N VAL A 54 7.09 -9.67 -5.46
CA VAL A 54 8.24 -9.91 -4.60
C VAL A 54 9.45 -9.42 -5.36
N GLY A 55 10.24 -8.55 -4.74
CA GLY A 55 11.40 -7.97 -5.38
C GLY A 55 12.70 -8.43 -4.72
N THR A 56 13.72 -7.60 -4.83
CA THR A 56 15.04 -7.87 -4.26
C THR A 56 15.21 -7.10 -2.95
N ILE A 57 16.40 -7.16 -2.38
CA ILE A 57 16.73 -6.37 -1.18
C ILE A 57 16.58 -4.88 -1.46
N LYS A 58 16.87 -4.43 -2.68
CA LYS A 58 16.94 -3.00 -3.01
C LYS A 58 15.78 -2.48 -3.83
N SER A 59 15.01 -3.34 -4.48
CA SER A 59 13.94 -2.84 -5.35
C SER A 59 12.88 -3.89 -5.62
N THR A 60 11.69 -3.40 -5.96
CA THR A 60 10.62 -4.22 -6.51
C THR A 60 9.95 -3.41 -7.61
N GLN A 61 9.44 -4.10 -8.63
CA GLN A 61 8.68 -3.45 -9.67
C GLN A 61 7.21 -3.50 -9.31
N ILE A 62 6.49 -2.44 -9.68
CA ILE A 62 5.05 -2.39 -9.48
C ILE A 62 4.37 -3.00 -10.72
N ASP A 63 3.58 -4.02 -10.51
CA ASP A 63 2.81 -4.65 -11.59
C ASP A 63 1.46 -3.96 -11.70
N HIS A 64 1.42 -2.89 -12.50
CA HIS A 64 0.22 -2.06 -12.64
C HIS A 64 -0.96 -2.85 -13.20
N ARG A 65 -0.70 -3.75 -14.16
CA ARG A 65 -1.77 -4.54 -14.76
C ARG A 65 -2.44 -5.42 -13.72
N ARG A 66 -1.64 -6.07 -12.89
CA ARG A 66 -2.17 -6.96 -11.86
C ARG A 66 -2.94 -6.19 -10.81
N ILE A 67 -2.46 -5.00 -10.42
CA ILE A 67 -3.17 -4.16 -9.47
C ILE A 67 -4.56 -3.80 -9.99
N ILE A 68 -4.64 -3.34 -11.23
CA ILE A 68 -5.93 -2.97 -11.82
C ILE A 68 -6.83 -4.20 -11.93
N LYS A 69 -6.26 -5.34 -12.34
CA LYS A 69 -7.03 -6.56 -12.45
C LYS A 69 -7.65 -6.95 -11.11
N GLU A 70 -6.87 -6.93 -10.03
CA GLU A 70 -7.36 -7.28 -8.72
C GLU A 70 -8.47 -6.32 -8.26
N ALA A 71 -8.32 -5.04 -8.53
CA ALA A 71 -9.32 -4.05 -8.18
C ALA A 71 -10.63 -4.30 -8.92
N LEU A 72 -10.56 -4.58 -10.22
CA LEU A 72 -11.76 -4.84 -11.00
C LEU A 72 -12.45 -6.13 -10.57
N MET A 73 -11.69 -7.16 -10.27
CA MET A 73 -12.25 -8.45 -9.86
C MET A 73 -12.94 -8.40 -8.51
N THR A 74 -12.50 -7.51 -7.62
CA THR A 74 -13.12 -7.35 -6.31
C THR A 74 -14.16 -6.24 -6.28
N ASN A 75 -14.34 -5.55 -7.40
CA ASN A 75 -15.20 -4.36 -7.47
C ASN A 75 -14.76 -3.27 -6.50
N ALA A 76 -13.46 -3.16 -6.27
CA ALA A 76 -12.93 -2.10 -5.44
C ALA A 76 -13.04 -0.77 -6.16
N THR A 77 -13.32 0.29 -5.41
CA THR A 77 -13.36 1.65 -5.96
C THR A 77 -12.16 2.46 -5.53
N SER A 78 -11.38 1.96 -4.57
CA SER A 78 -10.17 2.64 -4.09
C SER A 78 -9.10 1.63 -3.76
N ILE A 79 -7.85 2.08 -3.87
CA ILE A 79 -6.66 1.27 -3.61
C ILE A 79 -5.70 2.07 -2.76
N ILE A 80 -5.01 1.40 -1.86
CA ILE A 80 -3.81 1.92 -1.21
C ILE A 80 -2.68 0.97 -1.59
N LEU A 81 -1.59 1.53 -2.12
CA LEU A 81 -0.40 0.76 -2.49
C LEU A 81 0.58 0.77 -1.32
N PHE A 82 1.22 -0.35 -1.08
CA PHE A 82 2.23 -0.47 -0.04
C PHE A 82 3.46 -1.12 -0.60
N HIS A 83 4.62 -0.69 -0.14
CA HIS A 83 5.82 -1.51 -0.25
C HIS A 83 6.73 -1.20 0.94
N ASN A 84 7.71 -2.06 1.18
CA ASN A 84 8.62 -1.89 2.29
C ASN A 84 10.00 -1.49 1.81
N HIS A 85 10.73 -0.78 2.68
CA HIS A 85 12.14 -0.53 2.49
C HIS A 85 12.91 -1.26 3.58
N PRO A 86 13.54 -2.41 3.27
CA PRO A 86 14.29 -3.17 4.27
C PRO A 86 15.41 -2.39 4.92
N SER A 87 15.90 -1.33 4.28
CA SER A 87 16.96 -0.49 4.85
C SER A 87 16.57 0.23 6.13
N GLY A 88 15.26 0.39 6.37
CA GLY A 88 14.77 1.16 7.51
C GLY A 88 14.52 2.63 7.22
N ASN A 89 14.89 3.11 6.04
CA ASN A 89 14.64 4.50 5.64
C ASN A 89 13.36 4.55 4.82
N PRO A 90 12.29 5.19 5.32
CA PRO A 90 11.01 5.19 4.61
C PRO A 90 10.93 6.22 3.47
N ALA A 91 11.96 7.02 3.25
CA ALA A 91 11.92 8.06 2.23
C ALA A 91 11.70 7.45 0.83
N PRO A 92 10.80 8.03 0.01
CA PRO A 92 10.56 7.51 -1.32
C PRO A 92 11.73 7.78 -2.26
N SER A 93 12.02 6.82 -3.13
CA SER A 93 12.99 7.00 -4.21
C SER A 93 12.34 7.73 -5.38
N VAL A 94 13.16 8.17 -6.33
CA VAL A 94 12.63 8.77 -7.57
C VAL A 94 11.78 7.72 -8.30
N SER A 95 12.22 6.48 -8.31
CA SER A 95 11.46 5.39 -8.92
C SER A 95 10.10 5.20 -8.23
N ASP A 96 10.07 5.27 -6.90
CA ASP A 96 8.81 5.17 -6.14
C ASP A 96 7.83 6.26 -6.56
N ILE A 97 8.33 7.49 -6.71
CA ILE A 97 7.51 8.63 -7.11
C ILE A 97 6.95 8.41 -8.52
N ASN A 98 7.81 7.99 -9.45
CA ASN A 98 7.39 7.79 -10.83
C ASN A 98 6.37 6.65 -10.96
N GLU A 99 6.58 5.56 -10.24
CA GLU A 99 5.66 4.43 -10.27
C GLU A 99 4.31 4.80 -9.64
N THR A 100 4.33 5.60 -8.58
CA THR A 100 3.10 6.07 -7.96
C THR A 100 2.29 6.92 -8.93
N ASN A 101 2.96 7.82 -9.65
CA ASN A 101 2.28 8.69 -10.63
C ASN A 101 1.71 7.86 -11.78
N LYS A 102 2.43 6.84 -12.22
CA LYS A 102 1.95 5.96 -13.28
C LYS A 102 0.73 5.17 -12.84
N LEU A 103 0.74 4.64 -11.63
CA LEU A 103 -0.40 3.92 -11.09
C LEU A 103 -1.61 4.82 -10.93
N ARG A 104 -1.40 6.07 -10.48
CA ARG A 104 -2.49 7.02 -10.31
C ARG A 104 -3.20 7.27 -11.64
N LYS A 105 -2.42 7.45 -12.71
CA LYS A 105 -3.00 7.65 -14.04
C LYS A 105 -3.77 6.44 -14.52
N ALA A 106 -3.25 5.25 -14.28
CA ALA A 106 -3.94 4.01 -14.66
C ALA A 106 -5.25 3.87 -13.89
N CYS A 107 -5.23 4.13 -12.60
CA CYS A 107 -6.43 4.07 -11.77
C CYS A 107 -7.50 5.05 -12.24
N ASP A 108 -7.07 6.28 -12.58
CA ASP A 108 -8.00 7.31 -13.02
C ASP A 108 -8.78 6.90 -14.27
N ILE A 109 -8.12 6.18 -15.19
CA ILE A 109 -8.79 5.70 -16.41
C ILE A 109 -9.96 4.78 -16.08
N PHE A 110 -9.87 4.02 -15.00
CA PHE A 110 -10.89 3.07 -14.60
C PHE A 110 -11.78 3.57 -13.47
N ASP A 111 -11.72 4.87 -13.16
CA ASP A 111 -12.49 5.47 -12.07
C ASP A 111 -12.21 4.80 -10.73
N ILE A 112 -10.96 4.40 -10.52
CA ILE A 112 -10.50 3.86 -9.26
C ILE A 112 -9.61 4.93 -8.61
N SER A 113 -9.82 5.19 -7.32
CA SER A 113 -9.02 6.17 -6.61
C SER A 113 -7.79 5.54 -5.98
N LEU A 114 -6.60 6.02 -6.32
CA LEU A 114 -5.41 5.66 -5.57
C LEU A 114 -5.34 6.62 -4.38
N LEU A 115 -5.76 6.14 -3.22
CA LEU A 115 -5.87 7.00 -2.03
C LEU A 115 -4.53 7.34 -1.42
N ASP A 116 -3.58 6.41 -1.46
CA ASP A 116 -2.27 6.61 -0.86
C ASP A 116 -1.29 5.57 -1.39
N HIS A 117 -0.02 5.84 -1.19
CA HIS A 117 1.06 4.88 -1.33
C HIS A 117 1.86 5.00 -0.03
N ILE A 118 1.99 3.92 0.69
CA ILE A 118 2.65 3.89 1.99
C ILE A 118 3.88 3.01 1.92
N ILE A 119 5.02 3.58 2.29
CA ILE A 119 6.29 2.85 2.39
C ILE A 119 6.49 2.47 3.84
N VAL A 120 6.65 1.18 4.11
CA VAL A 120 6.72 0.65 5.47
C VAL A 120 8.14 0.20 5.80
N THR A 121 8.61 0.56 6.99
CA THR A 121 9.82 -0.01 7.58
C THR A 121 9.44 -0.63 8.91
N ASP A 122 10.41 -1.21 9.61
CA ASP A 122 10.13 -1.80 10.91
C ASP A 122 9.54 -0.77 11.90
N LYS A 123 10.07 0.45 11.90
CA LYS A 123 9.71 1.44 12.95
C LYS A 123 9.00 2.66 12.43
N SER A 124 8.86 2.80 11.13
CA SER A 124 8.33 4.02 10.54
C SER A 124 7.62 3.76 9.22
N TYR A 125 6.97 4.77 8.71
CA TYR A 125 6.35 4.71 7.38
C TYR A 125 6.33 6.10 6.75
N TYR A 126 6.21 6.14 5.43
CA TYR A 126 6.00 7.36 4.67
C TYR A 126 4.66 7.27 3.96
N SER A 127 3.86 8.32 4.01
CA SER A 127 2.60 8.43 3.27
C SER A 127 2.76 9.46 2.15
N PHE A 128 2.47 9.04 0.92
CA PHE A 128 2.49 9.96 -0.22
C PHE A 128 1.35 10.97 -0.13
N ALA A 129 0.20 10.58 0.41
CA ALA A 129 -0.94 11.49 0.54
C ALA A 129 -0.64 12.60 1.55
N ASP A 130 -0.01 12.26 2.67
CA ASP A 130 0.34 13.22 3.70
C ASP A 130 1.69 13.89 3.44
N GLU A 131 2.50 13.31 2.57
CA GLU A 131 3.86 13.76 2.26
C GLU A 131 4.73 13.86 3.50
N THR A 132 4.59 12.89 4.41
CA THR A 132 5.34 12.89 5.67
C THR A 132 5.83 11.51 6.05
N GLN A 133 6.96 11.52 6.78
CA GLN A 133 7.47 10.32 7.45
C GLN A 133 6.95 10.32 8.87
N ASN A 134 6.55 9.17 9.35
CA ASN A 134 5.97 9.02 10.68
C ASN A 134 6.53 7.77 11.36
N LYS A 135 6.54 7.80 12.70
CA LYS A 135 6.88 6.60 13.46
C LYS A 135 5.62 5.81 13.72
N PHE A 136 5.77 4.51 13.75
CA PHE A 136 4.69 3.64 14.20
C PHE A 136 4.43 3.82 15.69
#